data_bfe25e0ac5ce4983a5d94c9e0c6b4923
#
_entry.id   bfe25e0ac5ce4983a5d94c9e0c6b4923
#
_cell.length_a   1.000
_cell.length_b   1.000
_cell.length_c   1.000
_cell.angle_alpha   90.00
_cell.angle_beta   90.00
_cell.angle_gamma   90.00
#
_symmetry.space_group_name_H-M   'P 1'
#
loop_
_entity.id
_entity.type
_entity.pdbx_description
1 polymer ?
#
loop_
_entity_poly.entity_id
_entity_poly.type
_entity_poly.pdbx_seq_one_letter_code
_entity_poly.pdbx_strand_id
1 'polypeptide(L)'
;MDSLREWCGDGMIRGCGVPLMPAFGKVEYCRIGPDASLEWDGTLVQRNASLEYPSTKNAILDTFYRRGLDGRAFLNDPDVFFLRRDNIKLTEEQKDMHARVLAQYGSFFLTSDNMGEYDEEQTAHYKELRRVWKDKSFTSKKFLKGLKD
;
A
#
# COMPACT_ATOMS: atom_id res chain seq x y z
N MET A 1 -2.25 -9.67 -21.68
CA MET A 1 -1.33 -8.54 -21.38
C MET A 1 -0.67 -8.00 -22.64
N ASP A 2 -0.23 -8.85 -23.58
CA ASP A 2 0.42 -8.37 -24.80
C ASP A 2 -0.49 -7.49 -25.66
N SER A 3 -1.73 -7.91 -25.91
CA SER A 3 -2.73 -7.09 -26.62
C SER A 3 -3.00 -5.75 -25.96
N LEU A 4 -2.99 -5.70 -24.62
CA LEU A 4 -3.14 -4.43 -23.89
C LEU A 4 -1.94 -3.52 -24.14
N ARG A 5 -0.72 -4.06 -24.14
CA ARG A 5 0.49 -3.32 -24.45
C ARG A 5 0.49 -2.79 -25.90
N GLU A 6 0.06 -3.61 -26.86
CA GLU A 6 -0.07 -3.18 -28.24
C GLU A 6 -1.03 -1.98 -28.39
N TRP A 7 -2.15 -1.99 -27.67
CA TRP A 7 -3.12 -0.90 -27.73
C TRP A 7 -2.68 0.36 -27.00
N CYS A 8 -1.98 0.21 -25.85
CA CYS A 8 -1.48 1.35 -25.07
C CYS A 8 -0.21 1.98 -25.67
N GLY A 9 0.50 1.27 -26.57
CA GLY A 9 1.78 1.75 -27.11
C GLY A 9 2.74 2.13 -25.99
N ASP A 10 3.22 3.38 -26.00
CA ASP A 10 4.13 3.94 -24.98
C ASP A 10 3.41 4.44 -23.71
N GLY A 11 2.10 4.25 -23.62
CA GLY A 11 1.31 4.63 -22.45
C GLY A 11 1.65 3.78 -21.23
N MET A 12 1.60 4.39 -20.03
CA MET A 12 1.79 3.68 -18.78
C MET A 12 0.59 2.78 -18.46
N ILE A 13 0.87 1.51 -18.13
CA ILE A 13 -0.13 0.53 -17.71
C ILE A 13 0.04 0.28 -16.21
N ARG A 14 -1.07 0.41 -15.47
CA ARG A 14 -1.16 0.01 -14.07
C ARG A 14 -2.00 -1.26 -13.94
N GLY A 15 -1.39 -2.34 -13.48
CA GLY A 15 -2.09 -3.58 -13.15
C GLY A 15 -2.78 -3.45 -11.80
N CYS A 16 -4.10 -3.70 -11.75
CA CYS A 16 -4.86 -3.79 -10.52
C CYS A 16 -5.74 -5.04 -10.59
N GLY A 17 -5.69 -5.91 -9.56
CA GLY A 17 -6.39 -7.20 -9.58
C GLY A 17 -5.84 -8.20 -10.61
N VAL A 18 -4.64 -8.00 -11.13
CA VAL A 18 -3.99 -8.92 -12.05
C VAL A 18 -3.04 -9.87 -11.32
N PRO A 19 -2.89 -11.12 -11.77
CA PRO A 19 -1.86 -12.01 -11.23
C PRO A 19 -0.46 -11.41 -11.42
N LEU A 20 0.36 -11.41 -10.38
CA LEU A 20 1.65 -10.69 -10.38
C LEU A 20 2.63 -11.23 -11.43
N MET A 21 2.82 -12.57 -11.51
CA MET A 21 3.78 -13.16 -12.45
C MET A 21 3.50 -12.82 -13.92
N PRO A 22 2.25 -12.95 -14.42
CA PRO A 22 1.92 -12.53 -15.79
C PRO A 22 2.10 -11.05 -16.06
N ALA A 23 2.16 -10.21 -15.01
CA ALA A 23 2.37 -8.77 -15.13
C ALA A 23 3.85 -8.37 -15.29
N PHE A 24 4.79 -9.28 -15.00
CA PHE A 24 6.24 -9.00 -15.06
C PHE A 24 6.67 -8.52 -16.45
N GLY A 25 7.24 -7.32 -16.50
CA GLY A 25 7.68 -6.70 -17.75
C GLY A 25 6.57 -6.29 -18.73
N LYS A 26 5.30 -6.37 -18.30
CA LYS A 26 4.14 -6.01 -19.13
C LYS A 26 3.42 -4.75 -18.65
N VAL A 27 3.66 -4.35 -17.43
CA VAL A 27 3.09 -3.14 -16.80
C VAL A 27 4.19 -2.35 -16.13
N GLU A 28 4.05 -1.04 -16.09
CA GLU A 28 4.97 -0.15 -15.38
C GLU A 28 4.71 -0.19 -13.87
N TYR A 29 3.45 -0.33 -13.47
CA TYR A 29 3.01 -0.34 -12.07
C TYR A 29 2.08 -1.52 -11.82
N CYS A 30 2.16 -2.11 -10.63
CA CYS A 30 1.25 -3.17 -10.24
C CYS A 30 0.82 -3.04 -8.78
N ARG A 31 -0.48 -3.17 -8.53
CA ARG A 31 -1.02 -3.36 -7.20
C ARG A 31 -0.51 -4.69 -6.65
N ILE A 32 0.13 -4.64 -5.49
CA ILE A 32 0.84 -5.80 -4.93
C ILE A 32 0.14 -6.47 -3.75
N GLY A 33 -1.00 -5.95 -3.32
CA GLY A 33 -1.77 -6.48 -2.19
C GLY A 33 -3.27 -6.25 -2.36
N PRO A 34 -4.08 -6.68 -1.39
CA PRO A 34 -5.49 -6.37 -1.33
C PRO A 34 -5.70 -4.88 -1.13
N ASP A 35 -6.94 -4.43 -1.33
CA ASP A 35 -7.32 -3.08 -0.97
C ASP A 35 -7.12 -2.82 0.53
N ALA A 36 -6.59 -1.66 0.85
CA ALA A 36 -6.53 -1.18 2.23
C ALA A 36 -7.97 -1.00 2.77
N SER A 37 -8.17 -1.40 4.03
CA SER A 37 -9.45 -1.35 4.70
C SER A 37 -9.48 -0.25 5.77
N LEU A 38 -10.67 0.22 6.10
CA LEU A 38 -10.90 1.09 7.25
C LEU A 38 -10.82 0.32 8.58
N GLU A 39 -10.64 -1.00 8.51
CA GLU A 39 -10.48 -1.92 9.63
C GLU A 39 -9.12 -2.64 9.54
N TRP A 40 -8.62 -3.13 10.68
CA TRP A 40 -7.34 -3.81 10.73
C TRP A 40 -7.32 -5.11 9.92
N ASP A 41 -8.35 -5.92 10.10
CA ASP A 41 -8.49 -7.20 9.41
C ASP A 41 -9.95 -7.48 9.09
N GLY A 42 -10.20 -8.36 8.15
CA GLY A 42 -11.55 -8.77 7.79
C GLY A 42 -12.25 -9.57 8.88
N THR A 43 -13.58 -9.55 8.86
CA THR A 43 -14.40 -10.41 9.73
C THR A 43 -14.17 -11.89 9.43
N LEU A 44 -14.50 -12.78 10.39
CA LEU A 44 -14.40 -14.23 10.20
C LEU A 44 -15.17 -14.71 8.97
N VAL A 45 -16.32 -14.08 8.67
CA VAL A 45 -17.15 -14.40 7.49
C VAL A 45 -16.40 -14.04 6.20
N GLN A 46 -15.82 -12.86 6.13
CA GLN A 46 -15.04 -12.41 4.97
C GLN A 46 -13.81 -13.28 4.75
N ARG A 47 -13.09 -13.63 5.83
CA ARG A 47 -11.90 -14.50 5.78
C ARG A 47 -12.22 -15.90 5.27
N ASN A 48 -13.41 -16.43 5.57
CA ASN A 48 -13.83 -17.76 5.14
C ASN A 48 -14.49 -17.76 3.75
N ALA A 49 -15.07 -16.63 3.32
CA ALA A 49 -15.84 -16.54 2.08
C ALA A 49 -15.00 -16.16 0.86
N SER A 50 -13.85 -15.50 1.05
CA SER A 50 -13.00 -15.01 -0.04
C SER A 50 -11.52 -15.08 0.33
N LEU A 51 -10.71 -15.51 -0.63
CA LEU A 51 -9.25 -15.49 -0.51
C LEU A 51 -8.70 -14.04 -0.59
N GLU A 52 -9.47 -13.14 -1.21
CA GLU A 52 -9.13 -11.73 -1.35
C GLU A 52 -10.25 -10.87 -0.73
N TYR A 53 -9.98 -10.26 0.40
CA TYR A 53 -10.85 -9.31 1.06
C TYR A 53 -10.03 -8.08 1.48
N PRO A 54 -10.63 -6.89 1.53
CA PRO A 54 -9.95 -5.69 2.00
C PRO A 54 -9.43 -5.88 3.43
N SER A 55 -8.12 -5.67 3.62
CA SER A 55 -7.46 -5.87 4.91
C SER A 55 -6.19 -5.02 4.98
N THR A 56 -6.15 -4.06 5.90
CA THR A 56 -4.98 -3.23 6.14
C THR A 56 -3.79 -4.05 6.61
N LYS A 57 -4.02 -5.05 7.46
CA LYS A 57 -2.98 -5.99 7.90
C LYS A 57 -2.35 -6.76 6.73
N ASN A 58 -3.16 -7.30 5.83
CA ASN A 58 -2.66 -8.03 4.66
C ASN A 58 -2.00 -7.08 3.66
N ALA A 59 -2.51 -5.88 3.46
CA ALA A 59 -1.88 -4.86 2.63
C ALA A 59 -0.45 -4.52 3.13
N ILE A 60 -0.27 -4.37 4.45
CA ILE A 60 1.04 -4.17 5.08
C ILE A 60 1.97 -5.37 4.83
N LEU A 61 1.48 -6.59 5.09
CA LEU A 61 2.27 -7.82 4.92
C LEU A 61 2.69 -8.01 3.45
N ASP A 62 1.77 -7.87 2.52
CA ASP A 62 2.05 -8.01 1.10
C ASP A 62 3.04 -6.95 0.60
N THR A 63 2.88 -5.70 1.04
CA THR A 63 3.84 -4.63 0.72
C THR A 63 5.24 -4.98 1.22
N PHE A 64 5.35 -5.48 2.43
CA PHE A 64 6.64 -5.86 3.01
C PHE A 64 7.26 -7.08 2.31
N TYR A 65 6.50 -8.15 2.13
CA TYR A 65 7.05 -9.39 1.55
C TYR A 65 7.32 -9.27 0.04
N ARG A 66 6.54 -8.45 -0.67
CA ARG A 66 6.71 -8.21 -2.11
C ARG A 66 7.60 -7.02 -2.46
N ARG A 67 8.24 -6.37 -1.48
CA ARG A 67 9.13 -5.23 -1.70
C ARG A 67 10.27 -5.49 -2.69
N GLY A 68 10.70 -6.76 -2.80
CA GLY A 68 11.75 -7.15 -3.73
C GLY A 68 11.35 -7.11 -5.21
N LEU A 69 10.07 -6.92 -5.52
CA LEU A 69 9.56 -6.77 -6.88
C LEU A 69 9.72 -5.33 -7.38
N ASP A 70 9.83 -4.35 -6.45
CA ASP A 70 9.90 -2.93 -6.77
C ASP A 70 11.11 -2.60 -7.63
N GLY A 71 10.88 -1.99 -8.78
CA GLY A 71 11.91 -1.63 -9.76
C GLY A 71 12.56 -2.82 -10.50
N ARG A 72 12.13 -4.07 -10.24
CA ARG A 72 12.62 -5.27 -10.93
C ARG A 72 11.60 -5.89 -11.86
N ALA A 73 10.39 -6.07 -11.38
CA ALA A 73 9.28 -6.63 -12.15
C ALA A 73 8.35 -5.52 -12.67
N PHE A 74 8.10 -4.54 -11.82
CA PHE A 74 7.31 -3.33 -12.03
C PHE A 74 7.58 -2.39 -10.84
N LEU A 75 6.95 -1.21 -10.83
CA LEU A 75 6.93 -0.33 -9.67
C LEU A 75 5.76 -0.72 -8.76
N ASN A 76 6.03 -0.93 -7.48
CA ASN A 76 5.05 -1.41 -6.51
C ASN A 76 4.01 -0.35 -6.19
N ASP A 77 2.74 -0.71 -6.35
CA ASP A 77 1.59 0.04 -5.87
C ASP A 77 1.01 -0.64 -4.62
N PRO A 78 1.27 -0.10 -3.42
CA PRO A 78 0.82 -0.70 -2.17
C PRO A 78 -0.58 -0.27 -1.73
N ASP A 79 -1.33 0.46 -2.59
CA ASP A 79 -2.58 1.13 -2.29
C ASP A 79 -2.44 2.44 -1.51
N VAL A 80 -3.51 2.86 -0.84
CA VAL A 80 -3.60 4.12 -0.10
C VAL A 80 -3.36 3.92 1.39
N PHE A 81 -2.87 4.96 2.05
CA PHE A 81 -2.83 5.04 3.51
C PHE A 81 -3.89 6.02 4.03
N PHE A 82 -4.12 6.00 5.34
CA PHE A 82 -5.08 6.86 6.04
C PHE A 82 -4.42 7.56 7.22
N LEU A 83 -4.69 8.87 7.37
CA LEU A 83 -4.38 9.64 8.57
C LEU A 83 -5.64 10.26 9.20
N ARG A 84 -6.78 10.17 8.53
CA ARG A 84 -8.06 10.67 9.05
C ARG A 84 -8.42 10.01 10.38
N ARG A 85 -9.22 10.71 11.20
CA ARG A 85 -9.68 10.24 12.50
C ARG A 85 -11.13 9.78 12.49
N ASP A 86 -11.90 10.24 11.53
CA ASP A 86 -13.31 9.89 11.35
C ASP A 86 -13.48 8.68 10.42
N ASN A 87 -14.58 7.97 10.62
CA ASN A 87 -14.98 6.84 9.79
C ASN A 87 -13.85 5.82 9.53
N ILE A 88 -13.06 5.52 10.56
CA ILE A 88 -11.97 4.54 10.52
C ILE A 88 -11.85 3.83 11.87
N LYS A 89 -11.60 2.53 11.85
CA LYS A 89 -11.45 1.69 13.05
C LYS A 89 -9.99 1.33 13.36
N LEU A 90 -9.05 1.85 12.59
CA LEU A 90 -7.62 1.67 12.85
C LEU A 90 -7.18 2.54 14.02
N THR A 91 -6.34 2.01 14.90
CA THR A 91 -5.66 2.81 15.93
C THR A 91 -4.61 3.73 15.30
N GLU A 92 -4.13 4.72 16.03
CA GLU A 92 -3.09 5.63 15.54
C GLU A 92 -1.80 4.86 15.21
N GLU A 93 -1.43 3.86 16.02
CA GLU A 93 -0.27 3.00 15.78
C GLU A 93 -0.43 2.18 14.50
N GLN A 94 -1.64 1.67 14.24
CA GLN A 94 -1.94 0.91 13.02
C GLN A 94 -1.88 1.79 11.78
N LYS A 95 -2.40 3.02 11.85
CA LYS A 95 -2.33 4.01 10.77
C LYS A 95 -0.88 4.41 10.48
N ASP A 96 -0.11 4.72 11.53
CA ASP A 96 1.31 5.08 11.40
C ASP A 96 2.12 3.93 10.79
N MET A 97 1.96 2.71 11.30
CA MET A 97 2.61 1.51 10.76
C MET A 97 2.28 1.31 9.27
N HIS A 98 1.00 1.39 8.92
CA HIS A 98 0.54 1.25 7.54
C HIS A 98 1.21 2.29 6.64
N ALA A 99 1.07 3.57 6.97
CA ALA A 99 1.61 4.65 6.18
C ALA A 99 3.15 4.58 6.04
N ARG A 100 3.88 4.20 7.10
CA ARG A 100 5.34 4.04 7.04
C ARG A 100 5.78 2.88 6.16
N VAL A 101 5.08 1.76 6.20
CA VAL A 101 5.40 0.61 5.33
C VAL A 101 5.16 0.96 3.87
N LEU A 102 4.04 1.62 3.57
CA LEU A 102 3.74 2.09 2.22
C LEU A 102 4.78 3.12 1.74
N ALA A 103 5.13 4.08 2.59
CA ALA A 103 6.14 5.08 2.27
C ALA A 103 7.51 4.45 1.98
N GLN A 104 7.91 3.45 2.78
CA GLN A 104 9.22 2.82 2.64
C GLN A 104 9.33 1.91 1.42
N TYR A 105 8.30 1.12 1.12
CA TYR A 105 8.39 0.00 0.18
C TYR A 105 7.52 0.15 -1.06
N GLY A 106 6.63 1.14 -1.10
CA GLY A 106 5.83 1.45 -2.27
C GLY A 106 6.50 2.47 -3.19
N SER A 107 6.33 2.33 -4.49
CA SER A 107 6.68 3.36 -5.47
C SER A 107 5.64 4.47 -5.54
N PHE A 108 4.39 4.16 -5.19
CA PHE A 108 3.34 5.16 -4.96
C PHE A 108 3.20 5.48 -3.47
N PHE A 109 2.83 6.73 -3.19
CA PHE A 109 2.49 7.21 -1.87
C PHE A 109 1.18 7.99 -1.96
N LEU A 110 0.09 7.27 -1.85
CA LEU A 110 -1.28 7.75 -2.09
C LEU A 110 -2.10 7.71 -0.80
N THR A 111 -3.00 8.67 -0.65
CA THR A 111 -4.02 8.68 0.40
C THR A 111 -5.40 8.86 -0.20
N SER A 112 -6.43 8.30 0.43
CA SER A 112 -7.83 8.55 0.13
C SER A 112 -8.45 9.58 1.07
N ASP A 113 -7.65 10.20 1.94
CA ASP A 113 -8.12 11.23 2.85
C ASP A 113 -8.34 12.56 2.13
N ASN A 114 -9.29 13.36 2.61
CA ASN A 114 -9.37 14.76 2.25
C ASN A 114 -8.28 15.54 2.99
N MET A 115 -7.15 15.73 2.34
CA MET A 115 -5.99 16.43 2.96
C MET A 115 -6.30 17.90 3.34
N GLY A 116 -7.37 18.49 2.80
CA GLY A 116 -7.82 19.83 3.17
C GLY A 116 -8.41 19.90 4.59
N GLU A 117 -8.76 18.74 5.18
CA GLU A 117 -9.29 18.61 6.54
C GLU A 117 -8.23 18.23 7.58
N TYR A 118 -6.97 18.06 7.17
CA TYR A 118 -5.90 17.74 8.08
C TYR A 118 -5.61 18.88 9.05
N ASP A 119 -5.55 18.56 10.33
CA ASP A 119 -5.03 19.47 11.35
C ASP A 119 -3.49 19.59 11.27
N GLU A 120 -2.92 20.38 12.16
CA GLU A 120 -1.47 20.64 12.20
C GLU A 120 -0.66 19.36 12.46
N GLU A 121 -1.16 18.47 13.33
CA GLU A 121 -0.52 17.21 13.69
C GLU A 121 -0.53 16.25 12.50
N GLN A 122 -1.67 16.05 11.85
CA GLN A 122 -1.79 15.21 10.66
C GLN A 122 -0.94 15.76 9.49
N THR A 123 -0.91 17.07 9.33
CA THR A 123 -0.07 17.73 8.31
C THR A 123 1.42 17.53 8.60
N ALA A 124 1.85 17.63 9.84
CA ALA A 124 3.23 17.36 10.25
C ALA A 124 3.61 15.90 10.02
N HIS A 125 2.71 14.97 10.40
CA HIS A 125 2.89 13.54 10.19
C HIS A 125 2.97 13.18 8.69
N TYR A 126 2.09 13.74 7.86
CA TYR A 126 2.16 13.55 6.40
C TYR A 126 3.51 14.02 5.83
N LYS A 127 4.01 15.19 6.28
CA LYS A 127 5.32 15.72 5.83
C LYS A 127 6.47 14.78 6.23
N GLU A 128 6.42 14.19 7.42
CA GLU A 128 7.40 13.20 7.89
C GLU A 128 7.35 11.93 7.01
N LEU A 129 6.18 11.37 6.81
CA LEU A 129 5.98 10.18 5.96
C LEU A 129 6.44 10.41 4.52
N ARG A 130 6.20 11.61 3.98
CA ARG A 130 6.69 11.99 2.65
C ARG A 130 8.22 12.03 2.59
N ARG A 131 8.91 12.41 3.69
CA ARG A 131 10.37 12.30 3.77
C ARG A 131 10.81 10.84 3.76
N VAL A 132 10.17 9.97 4.57
CA VAL A 132 10.44 8.52 4.54
C VAL A 132 10.30 7.98 3.12
N TRP A 133 9.22 8.32 2.42
CA TRP A 133 8.99 7.89 1.04
C TRP A 133 10.09 8.34 0.08
N LYS A 134 10.55 9.59 0.19
CA LYS A 134 11.63 10.11 -0.65
C LYS A 134 12.98 9.48 -0.34
N ASP A 135 13.29 9.31 0.94
CA ASP A 135 14.62 8.93 1.41
C ASP A 135 14.74 7.42 1.69
N LYS A 136 13.62 6.69 1.69
CA LYS A 136 13.55 5.25 2.05
C LYS A 136 14.26 4.96 3.39
N SER A 137 14.05 5.84 4.37
CA SER A 137 14.82 5.87 5.64
C SER A 137 14.28 4.94 6.74
N PHE A 138 13.11 4.30 6.52
CA PHE A 138 12.53 3.38 7.49
C PHE A 138 13.25 2.03 7.50
N THR A 139 13.58 1.47 8.67
CA THR A 139 14.30 0.20 8.78
C THR A 139 13.37 -1.00 9.01
N SER A 140 13.62 -2.10 8.31
CA SER A 140 12.84 -3.34 8.41
C SER A 140 12.83 -3.96 9.82
N LYS A 141 13.84 -3.70 10.66
CA LYS A 141 13.89 -4.18 12.05
C LYS A 141 12.77 -3.59 12.92
N LYS A 142 12.45 -2.32 12.71
CA LYS A 142 11.39 -1.62 13.44
C LYS A 142 10.01 -2.14 13.05
N PHE A 143 9.83 -2.47 11.77
CA PHE A 143 8.62 -3.08 11.25
C PHE A 143 8.33 -4.46 11.87
N LEU A 144 9.32 -5.37 11.84
CA LEU A 144 9.14 -6.73 12.35
C LEU A 144 8.84 -6.79 13.85
N LYS A 145 9.25 -5.79 14.63
CA LYS A 145 8.92 -5.69 16.05
C LYS A 145 7.46 -5.36 16.29
N GLY A 146 6.87 -4.46 15.51
CA GLY A 146 5.47 -4.05 15.64
C GLY A 146 4.45 -5.06 15.10
N LEU A 147 4.87 -6.11 14.38
CA LEU A 147 3.98 -7.19 13.91
C LEU A 147 3.76 -8.31 14.94
N LYS A 148 4.54 -8.33 16.03
CA LYS A 148 4.48 -9.38 17.05
C LYS A 148 3.51 -9.08 18.17
N ASP A 149 3.07 -7.85 18.31
CA ASP A 149 2.08 -7.34 19.25
C ASP A 149 0.71 -7.20 18.55
#